data_989078b3fc8053bed016a7199c0a1f27
#
_entry.id   989078b3fc8053bed016a7199c0a1f27
#
_cell.length_a   1.000
_cell.length_b   1.000
_cell.length_c   1.000
_cell.angle_alpha   90.00
_cell.angle_beta   90.00
_cell.angle_gamma   90.00
#
_symmetry.space_group_name_H-M   'P 1'
#
loop_
_entity.id
_entity.type
_entity.pdbx_description
1 polymer ?
#
loop_
_entity_poly.entity_id
_entity_poly.type
_entity_poly.pdbx_seq_one_letter_code
_entity_poly.pdbx_strand_id
1 'polypeptide(L)'
;MSCKTTPQVAEQSGLDSKGLSPYLNRLQELNLVSVVDNPLSSEKRKQRFRITDALFRFHYTFIEPNMSLINTLREKAINYVPDHRWQEFIGFTYEDIIRDNCFRYALDRKIPFMPRTLGKWWGPVCKNNCRQESEVDLIAYDDRHLLAGECKYRTKAMGLKELEDLKLKAQFIPAGKRELFYLLASQSGFTEDILSLQDPHVILIDQV
;
A
#
# COMPACT_ATOMS: atom_id res chain seq x y z
N MET A 1 4.06 5.82 7.78
CA MET A 1 5.10 6.44 6.90
C MET A 1 4.73 6.16 5.46
N SER A 2 3.99 7.06 4.83
CA SER A 2 3.52 6.91 3.45
C SER A 2 4.68 7.05 2.46
N CYS A 3 4.51 6.45 1.28
CA CYS A 3 5.40 6.71 0.15
C CYS A 3 5.42 8.20 -0.17
N LYS A 4 6.61 8.76 -0.42
CA LYS A 4 6.78 10.20 -0.65
C LYS A 4 7.14 10.51 -2.08
N THR A 5 6.57 11.57 -2.61
CA THR A 5 6.95 12.12 -3.92
C THR A 5 8.28 12.87 -3.84
N THR A 6 8.96 13.05 -4.97
CA THR A 6 10.20 13.85 -5.03
C THR A 6 10.06 15.23 -4.37
N PRO A 7 9.01 16.03 -4.62
CA PRO A 7 8.83 17.30 -3.93
C PRO A 7 8.73 17.19 -2.40
N GLN A 8 8.01 16.18 -1.90
CA GLN A 8 7.87 15.95 -0.46
C GLN A 8 9.20 15.55 0.20
N VAL A 9 10.03 14.75 -0.50
CA VAL A 9 11.37 14.40 -0.01
C VAL A 9 12.28 15.63 -0.03
N ALA A 10 12.23 16.44 -1.09
CA ALA A 10 12.99 17.66 -1.23
C ALA A 10 12.68 18.66 -0.09
N GLU A 11 11.40 18.91 0.17
CA GLU A 11 10.94 19.77 1.26
C GLU A 11 11.47 19.32 2.63
N GLN A 12 11.45 18.02 2.90
CA GLN A 12 11.89 17.48 4.19
C GLN A 12 13.41 17.40 4.36
N SER A 13 14.14 17.19 3.25
CA SER A 13 15.59 17.11 3.27
C SER A 13 16.28 18.49 3.19
N GLY A 14 15.53 19.55 2.86
CA GLY A 14 16.09 20.86 2.59
C GLY A 14 16.88 20.96 1.28
N LEU A 15 16.82 19.94 0.44
CA LEU A 15 17.46 19.90 -0.87
C LEU A 15 16.48 20.30 -1.97
N ASP A 16 16.98 20.92 -3.03
CA ASP A 16 16.18 21.11 -4.22
C ASP A 16 15.97 19.76 -4.97
N SER A 17 14.97 19.70 -5.84
CA SER A 17 14.64 18.45 -6.57
C SER A 17 15.76 17.99 -7.51
N LYS A 18 16.61 18.88 -7.99
CA LYS A 18 17.77 18.56 -8.84
C LYS A 18 18.91 17.97 -8.01
N GLY A 19 19.21 18.59 -6.87
CA GLY A 19 20.21 18.09 -5.93
C GLY A 19 19.83 16.74 -5.30
N LEU A 20 18.52 16.44 -5.17
CA LEU A 20 18.03 15.20 -4.58
C LEU A 20 18.21 13.99 -5.49
N SER A 21 18.12 14.16 -6.82
CA SER A 21 18.12 13.05 -7.78
C SER A 21 19.33 12.11 -7.68
N PRO A 22 20.58 12.60 -7.56
CA PRO A 22 21.75 11.73 -7.41
C PRO A 22 21.69 10.84 -6.15
N TYR A 23 21.18 11.40 -5.04
CA TYR A 23 21.03 10.64 -3.79
C TYR A 23 19.97 9.55 -3.91
N LEU A 24 18.81 9.86 -4.50
CA LEU A 24 17.76 8.86 -4.73
C LEU A 24 18.23 7.75 -5.65
N ASN A 25 18.94 8.06 -6.72
CA ASN A 25 19.51 7.06 -7.61
C ASN A 25 20.49 6.14 -6.87
N ARG A 26 21.38 6.73 -6.07
CA ARG A 26 22.34 5.94 -5.29
C ARG A 26 21.68 5.05 -4.25
N LEU A 27 20.64 5.54 -3.57
CA LEU A 27 19.87 4.74 -2.62
C LEU A 27 19.10 3.60 -3.31
N GLN A 28 18.64 3.81 -4.54
CA GLN A 28 18.00 2.77 -5.35
C GLN A 28 19.02 1.71 -5.83
N GLU A 29 20.21 2.11 -6.28
CA GLU A 29 21.29 1.18 -6.61
C GLU A 29 21.68 0.27 -5.43
N LEU A 30 21.64 0.82 -4.21
CA LEU A 30 21.90 0.08 -2.97
C LEU A 30 20.68 -0.70 -2.46
N ASN A 31 19.55 -0.69 -3.17
CA ASN A 31 18.28 -1.29 -2.75
C ASN A 31 17.74 -0.81 -1.39
N LEU A 32 18.17 0.36 -0.92
CA LEU A 32 17.67 0.97 0.33
C LEU A 32 16.35 1.71 0.12
N VAL A 33 16.14 2.21 -1.09
CA VAL A 33 14.91 2.90 -1.52
C VAL A 33 14.41 2.28 -2.82
N SER A 34 13.12 2.07 -2.93
CA SER A 34 12.46 1.66 -4.16
C SER A 34 11.44 2.69 -4.62
N VAL A 35 11.20 2.72 -5.93
CA VAL A 35 10.06 3.42 -6.50
C VAL A 35 8.82 2.57 -6.28
N VAL A 36 7.75 3.18 -5.79
CA VAL A 36 6.44 2.52 -5.76
C VAL A 36 5.77 2.77 -7.10
N ASP A 37 5.54 1.70 -7.81
CA ASP A 37 4.97 1.80 -9.15
C ASP A 37 3.45 1.98 -9.11
N ASN A 38 2.97 2.93 -9.93
CA ASN A 38 1.59 2.98 -10.39
C ASN A 38 1.59 2.54 -11.86
N PRO A 39 1.54 1.23 -12.11
CA PRO A 39 1.81 0.70 -13.44
C PRO A 39 0.73 1.02 -14.47
N LEU A 40 -0.42 1.53 -14.01
CA LEU A 40 -1.53 1.95 -14.86
C LEU A 40 -1.60 3.48 -15.05
N SER A 41 -0.64 4.23 -14.49
CA SER A 41 -0.56 5.67 -14.71
C SER A 41 0.33 6.01 -15.89
N SER A 42 -0.14 6.89 -16.76
CA SER A 42 0.69 7.51 -17.82
C SER A 42 1.62 8.61 -17.28
N GLU A 43 1.42 9.06 -16.03
CA GLU A 43 2.15 10.17 -15.44
C GLU A 43 3.40 9.71 -14.69
N LYS A 44 4.54 9.56 -15.38
CA LYS A 44 5.85 9.25 -14.77
C LYS A 44 6.33 10.30 -13.74
N ARG A 45 5.76 11.50 -13.75
CA ARG A 45 6.17 12.61 -12.86
C ARG A 45 5.73 12.46 -11.40
N LYS A 46 4.83 11.55 -11.09
CA LYS A 46 4.31 11.32 -9.73
C LYS A 46 4.91 10.07 -9.09
N GLN A 47 6.19 9.78 -9.37
CA GLN A 47 6.89 8.69 -8.69
C GLN A 47 6.85 8.91 -7.18
N ARG A 48 6.61 7.83 -6.46
CA ARG A 48 6.65 7.78 -4.99
C ARG A 48 7.79 6.87 -4.57
N PHE A 49 8.52 7.29 -3.55
CA PHE A 49 9.66 6.55 -3.00
C PHE A 49 9.28 5.97 -1.66
N ARG A 50 9.83 4.80 -1.36
CA ARG A 50 9.75 4.18 -0.03
C ARG A 50 11.10 3.58 0.34
N ILE A 51 11.37 3.50 1.63
CA ILE A 51 12.48 2.69 2.16
C ILE A 51 12.10 1.22 1.98
N THR A 52 12.97 0.45 1.32
CA THR A 52 12.70 -0.95 0.96
C THR A 52 12.72 -1.86 2.18
N ASP A 53 13.75 -1.73 3.01
CA ASP A 53 13.96 -2.58 4.17
C ASP A 53 13.09 -2.18 5.35
N ALA A 54 12.39 -3.16 5.95
CA ALA A 54 11.49 -2.93 7.07
C ALA A 54 12.22 -2.49 8.35
N LEU A 55 13.46 -2.96 8.57
CA LEU A 55 14.27 -2.57 9.72
C LEU A 55 14.69 -1.11 9.61
N PHE A 56 15.13 -0.65 8.43
CA PHE A 56 15.43 0.76 8.20
C PHE A 56 14.19 1.62 8.33
N ARG A 57 13.03 1.18 7.81
CA ARG A 57 11.77 1.90 8.03
C ARG A 57 11.46 2.03 9.50
N PHE A 58 11.60 0.96 10.27
CA PHE A 58 11.41 0.97 11.72
C PHE A 58 12.38 1.92 12.41
N HIS A 59 13.66 1.82 12.08
CA HIS A 59 14.71 2.68 12.66
C HIS A 59 14.42 4.16 12.47
N TYR A 60 14.20 4.60 11.21
CA TYR A 60 13.94 6.02 10.91
C TYR A 60 12.55 6.51 11.34
N THR A 61 11.64 5.60 11.62
CA THR A 61 10.30 5.96 12.13
C THR A 61 10.29 6.09 13.65
N PHE A 62 10.94 5.18 14.35
CA PHE A 62 10.78 5.03 15.80
C PHE A 62 12.07 5.22 16.59
N ILE A 63 13.22 4.81 16.08
CA ILE A 63 14.46 4.83 16.84
C ILE A 63 15.14 6.21 16.73
N GLU A 64 15.51 6.61 15.53
CA GLU A 64 16.26 7.84 15.30
C GLU A 64 15.56 9.09 15.86
N PRO A 65 14.25 9.34 15.59
CA PRO A 65 13.59 10.53 16.13
C PRO A 65 13.45 10.55 17.66
N ASN A 66 13.58 9.39 18.30
CA ASN A 66 13.42 9.23 19.75
C ASN A 66 14.71 8.83 20.46
N MET A 67 15.86 8.98 19.82
CA MET A 67 17.15 8.51 20.35
C MET A 67 17.46 9.05 21.77
N SER A 68 17.23 10.34 22.01
CA SER A 68 17.43 10.95 23.33
C SER A 68 16.51 10.33 24.38
N LEU A 69 15.25 10.07 24.03
CA LEU A 69 14.26 9.43 24.90
C LEU A 69 14.66 7.98 25.21
N ILE A 70 15.10 7.26 24.19
CA ILE A 70 15.55 5.85 24.32
C ILE A 70 16.79 5.76 25.20
N ASN A 71 17.78 6.66 25.02
CA ASN A 71 18.97 6.68 25.83
C ASN A 71 18.69 6.96 27.31
N THR A 72 17.64 7.76 27.59
CA THR A 72 17.27 8.15 28.96
C THR A 72 16.34 7.12 29.63
N LEU A 73 15.29 6.68 28.92
CA LEU A 73 14.21 5.86 29.49
C LEU A 73 14.32 4.38 29.13
N ARG A 74 15.22 4.01 28.20
CA ARG A 74 15.40 2.63 27.70
C ARG A 74 14.06 2.01 27.25
N GLU A 75 13.71 0.84 27.80
CA GLU A 75 12.46 0.13 27.47
C GLU A 75 11.20 0.94 27.68
N LYS A 76 11.21 1.88 28.63
CA LYS A 76 10.06 2.74 28.93
C LYS A 76 9.79 3.78 27.82
N ALA A 77 10.74 4.00 26.92
CA ALA A 77 10.58 4.93 25.80
C ALA A 77 9.40 4.54 24.88
N ILE A 78 9.09 3.25 24.76
CA ILE A 78 7.99 2.75 23.94
C ILE A 78 6.63 3.33 24.35
N ASN A 79 6.42 3.60 25.63
CA ASN A 79 5.17 4.15 26.15
C ASN A 79 4.89 5.60 25.68
N TYR A 80 5.89 6.24 25.07
CA TYR A 80 5.79 7.61 24.54
C TYR A 80 5.62 7.65 23.03
N VAL A 81 5.62 6.50 22.36
CA VAL A 81 5.34 6.43 20.92
C VAL A 81 3.81 6.48 20.74
N PRO A 82 3.28 7.45 19.98
CA PRO A 82 1.84 7.54 19.75
C PRO A 82 1.27 6.32 19.03
N ASP A 83 0.17 5.78 19.50
CA ASP A 83 -0.48 4.57 18.95
C ASP A 83 -0.77 4.67 17.44
N HIS A 84 -1.19 5.85 16.96
CA HIS A 84 -1.47 6.04 15.54
C HIS A 84 -0.25 5.79 14.65
N ARG A 85 0.98 6.10 15.12
CA ARG A 85 2.22 5.85 14.36
C ARG A 85 2.51 4.36 14.24
N TRP A 86 2.20 3.58 15.28
CA TRP A 86 2.27 2.12 15.24
C TRP A 86 1.26 1.55 14.24
N GLN A 87 0.03 2.02 14.29
CA GLN A 87 -1.04 1.57 13.41
C GLN A 87 -0.71 1.86 11.93
N GLU A 88 -0.20 3.05 11.64
CA GLU A 88 0.25 3.39 10.29
C GLU A 88 1.40 2.49 9.82
N PHE A 89 2.43 2.31 10.66
CA PHE A 89 3.59 1.49 10.30
C PHE A 89 3.19 0.04 10.03
N ILE A 90 2.39 -0.56 10.89
CA ILE A 90 1.92 -1.93 10.75
C ILE A 90 1.00 -2.04 9.55
N GLY A 91 0.09 -1.08 9.33
CA GLY A 91 -0.79 -1.05 8.17
C GLY A 91 -0.03 -1.11 6.86
N PHE A 92 0.97 -0.24 6.67
CA PHE A 92 1.83 -0.26 5.48
C PHE A 92 2.64 -1.56 5.34
N THR A 93 3.12 -2.11 6.45
CA THR A 93 3.84 -3.39 6.43
C THR A 93 2.92 -4.52 6.00
N TYR A 94 1.68 -4.52 6.45
CA TYR A 94 0.66 -5.49 6.05
C TYR A 94 0.33 -5.42 4.56
N GLU A 95 0.15 -4.21 4.00
CA GLU A 95 -0.04 -4.01 2.56
C GLU A 95 1.13 -4.58 1.75
N ASP A 96 2.38 -4.37 2.22
CA ASP A 96 3.58 -4.91 1.58
C ASP A 96 3.58 -6.44 1.61
N ILE A 97 3.25 -7.06 2.74
CA ILE A 97 3.17 -8.50 2.88
C ILE A 97 2.13 -9.10 1.93
N ILE A 98 0.93 -8.50 1.86
CA ILE A 98 -0.12 -8.95 0.94
C ILE A 98 0.36 -8.88 -0.52
N ARG A 99 0.98 -7.77 -0.91
CA ARG A 99 1.49 -7.58 -2.27
C ARG A 99 2.60 -8.57 -2.61
N ASP A 100 3.57 -8.75 -1.70
CA ASP A 100 4.71 -9.63 -1.92
C ASP A 100 4.30 -11.11 -2.00
N ASN A 101 3.19 -11.49 -1.33
CA ASN A 101 2.60 -12.83 -1.42
C ASN A 101 1.62 -13.01 -2.60
N CYS A 102 1.39 -12.01 -3.44
CA CYS A 102 0.39 -12.06 -4.51
C CYS A 102 0.64 -13.22 -5.49
N PHE A 103 1.90 -13.48 -5.86
CA PHE A 103 2.27 -14.62 -6.71
C PHE A 103 1.99 -15.96 -6.04
N ARG A 104 2.24 -16.06 -4.72
CA ARG A 104 1.93 -17.26 -3.94
C ARG A 104 0.42 -17.51 -3.91
N TYR A 105 -0.39 -16.46 -3.69
CA TYR A 105 -1.84 -16.59 -3.73
C TYR A 105 -2.36 -17.07 -5.09
N ALA A 106 -1.70 -16.68 -6.19
CA ALA A 106 -2.02 -17.18 -7.51
C ALA A 106 -1.61 -18.66 -7.68
N LEU A 107 -0.45 -19.08 -7.18
CA LEU A 107 -0.03 -20.48 -7.16
C LEU A 107 -1.00 -21.36 -6.33
N ASP A 108 -1.45 -20.85 -5.19
CA ASP A 108 -2.39 -21.51 -4.30
C ASP A 108 -3.85 -21.43 -4.81
N ARG A 109 -4.06 -20.90 -6.02
CA ARG A 109 -5.36 -20.70 -6.68
C ARG A 109 -6.37 -19.84 -5.88
N LYS A 110 -5.88 -19.03 -4.96
CA LYS A 110 -6.69 -17.99 -4.29
C LYS A 110 -6.96 -16.82 -5.24
N ILE A 111 -5.98 -16.46 -6.09
CA ILE A 111 -6.16 -15.52 -7.20
C ILE A 111 -6.32 -16.36 -8.48
N PRO A 112 -7.36 -16.10 -9.32
CA PRO A 112 -7.70 -16.96 -10.45
C PRO A 112 -6.77 -16.85 -11.65
N PHE A 113 -5.79 -15.96 -11.62
CA PHE A 113 -4.80 -15.76 -12.69
C PHE A 113 -3.41 -15.49 -12.12
N MET A 114 -2.37 -15.68 -12.94
CA MET A 114 -0.99 -15.36 -12.59
C MET A 114 -0.67 -13.92 -13.01
N PRO A 115 -0.48 -12.99 -12.09
CA PRO A 115 -0.15 -11.62 -12.44
C PRO A 115 1.21 -11.52 -13.14
N ARG A 116 1.35 -10.58 -14.07
CA ARG A 116 2.63 -10.19 -14.68
C ARG A 116 3.18 -8.91 -14.07
N THR A 117 2.29 -8.07 -13.58
CA THR A 117 2.66 -6.77 -13.00
C THR A 117 1.93 -6.57 -11.68
N LEU A 118 2.68 -6.10 -10.69
CA LEU A 118 2.19 -5.71 -9.37
C LEU A 118 2.49 -4.24 -9.12
N GLY A 119 1.64 -3.57 -8.35
CA GLY A 119 1.85 -2.19 -7.94
C GLY A 119 0.75 -1.67 -7.05
N LYS A 120 0.69 -0.36 -6.92
CA LYS A 120 -0.41 0.38 -6.31
C LYS A 120 -1.06 1.27 -7.38
N TRP A 121 -2.27 1.70 -7.12
CA TRP A 121 -2.88 2.74 -7.94
C TRP A 121 -3.22 3.95 -7.07
N TRP A 122 -2.99 5.12 -7.61
CA TRP A 122 -3.49 6.39 -7.06
C TRP A 122 -3.90 7.30 -8.20
N GLY A 123 -4.95 8.04 -7.95
CA GLY A 123 -5.51 8.96 -8.93
C GLY A 123 -6.77 9.63 -8.43
N PRO A 124 -7.32 10.52 -9.26
CA PRO A 124 -8.55 11.22 -8.93
C PRO A 124 -9.76 10.29 -9.03
N VAL A 125 -10.56 10.28 -7.98
CA VAL A 125 -11.87 9.62 -7.92
C VAL A 125 -12.93 10.68 -7.71
N CYS A 126 -14.06 10.59 -8.42
CA CYS A 126 -15.21 11.46 -8.22
C CYS A 126 -16.22 10.77 -7.30
N LYS A 127 -16.34 11.26 -6.05
CA LYS A 127 -17.34 10.79 -5.09
C LYS A 127 -18.24 11.98 -4.70
N ASN A 128 -19.55 11.80 -4.82
CA ASN A 128 -20.53 12.85 -4.50
C ASN A 128 -20.24 14.20 -5.22
N ASN A 129 -19.93 14.16 -6.51
CA ASN A 129 -19.56 15.32 -7.33
C ASN A 129 -18.30 16.08 -6.86
N CYS A 130 -17.52 15.51 -5.93
CA CYS A 130 -16.24 16.04 -5.50
C CYS A 130 -15.10 15.18 -6.03
N ARG A 131 -14.13 15.81 -6.71
CA ARG A 131 -12.89 15.16 -7.14
C ARG A 131 -11.92 15.14 -5.97
N GLN A 132 -11.47 13.95 -5.61
CA GLN A 132 -10.46 13.74 -4.55
C GLN A 132 -9.42 12.71 -4.99
N GLU A 133 -8.19 12.84 -4.53
CA GLU A 133 -7.16 11.81 -4.71
C GLU A 133 -7.52 10.60 -3.86
N SER A 134 -7.38 9.42 -4.45
CA SER A 134 -7.64 8.15 -3.78
C SER A 134 -6.57 7.13 -4.15
N GLU A 135 -6.46 6.09 -3.34
CA GLU A 135 -5.49 5.00 -3.53
C GLU A 135 -6.18 3.65 -3.50
N VAL A 136 -5.57 2.69 -4.20
CA VAL A 136 -5.85 1.26 -4.12
C VAL A 136 -4.54 0.56 -3.75
N ASP A 137 -4.55 -0.20 -2.66
CA ASP A 137 -3.34 -0.70 -2.00
C ASP A 137 -2.60 -1.76 -2.81
N LEU A 138 -3.33 -2.52 -3.62
CA LEU A 138 -2.78 -3.54 -4.51
C LEU A 138 -3.43 -3.45 -5.88
N ILE A 139 -2.59 -3.39 -6.91
CA ILE A 139 -2.96 -3.66 -8.30
C ILE A 139 -2.12 -4.83 -8.78
N ALA A 140 -2.78 -5.84 -9.33
CA ALA A 140 -2.14 -6.97 -9.97
C ALA A 140 -2.83 -7.26 -11.29
N TYR A 141 -2.10 -7.41 -12.39
CA TYR A 141 -2.76 -7.65 -13.68
C TYR A 141 -1.90 -8.45 -14.66
N ASP A 142 -2.59 -9.04 -15.62
CA ASP A 142 -2.05 -9.59 -16.85
C ASP A 142 -2.73 -8.95 -18.08
N ASP A 143 -2.69 -9.61 -19.23
CA ASP A 143 -3.30 -9.10 -20.47
C ASP A 143 -4.84 -9.11 -20.41
N ARG A 144 -5.46 -9.99 -19.61
CA ARG A 144 -6.90 -10.25 -19.60
C ARG A 144 -7.58 -9.86 -18.28
N HIS A 145 -6.84 -9.87 -17.18
CA HIS A 145 -7.39 -9.72 -15.83
C HIS A 145 -6.72 -8.58 -15.09
N LEU A 146 -7.48 -7.94 -14.20
CA LEU A 146 -7.00 -6.92 -13.29
C LEU A 146 -7.61 -7.16 -11.91
N LEU A 147 -6.75 -7.26 -10.90
CA LEU A 147 -7.11 -7.35 -9.50
C LEU A 147 -6.86 -5.99 -8.84
N ALA A 148 -7.90 -5.45 -8.22
CA ALA A 148 -7.81 -4.31 -7.32
C ALA A 148 -7.96 -4.80 -5.87
N GLY A 149 -7.05 -4.40 -4.98
CA GLY A 149 -7.02 -4.87 -3.60
C GLY A 149 -7.01 -3.75 -2.57
N GLU A 150 -7.75 -3.96 -1.48
CA GLU A 150 -7.76 -3.12 -0.29
C GLU A 150 -7.30 -3.95 0.90
N CYS A 151 -6.37 -3.42 1.71
CA CYS A 151 -5.77 -4.09 2.85
C CYS A 151 -6.11 -3.34 4.13
N LYS A 152 -6.55 -4.05 5.18
CA LYS A 152 -6.84 -3.43 6.48
C LYS A 152 -6.23 -4.23 7.63
N TYR A 153 -5.26 -3.60 8.29
CA TYR A 153 -4.73 -4.07 9.57
C TYR A 153 -5.38 -3.29 10.71
N ARG A 154 -6.49 -3.79 11.23
CA ARG A 154 -7.25 -3.16 12.30
C ARG A 154 -8.07 -4.21 13.04
N THR A 155 -8.60 -3.87 14.21
CA THR A 155 -9.42 -4.78 15.05
C THR A 155 -10.83 -5.02 14.51
N LYS A 156 -11.32 -4.14 13.62
CA LYS A 156 -12.65 -4.25 13.03
C LYS A 156 -12.59 -5.08 11.75
N ALA A 157 -13.45 -6.10 11.65
CA ALA A 157 -13.64 -6.91 10.44
C ALA A 157 -14.03 -6.05 9.22
N MET A 158 -13.64 -6.49 8.03
CA MET A 158 -14.06 -5.89 6.76
C MET A 158 -15.41 -6.46 6.33
N GLY A 159 -16.22 -5.63 5.67
CA GLY A 159 -17.55 -6.00 5.19
C GLY A 159 -17.86 -5.44 3.81
N LEU A 160 -19.14 -5.47 3.43
CA LEU A 160 -19.62 -4.98 2.13
C LEU A 160 -19.26 -3.53 1.84
N LYS A 161 -19.19 -2.70 2.89
CA LYS A 161 -18.83 -1.27 2.72
C LYS A 161 -17.44 -1.09 2.11
N GLU A 162 -16.45 -1.85 2.58
CA GLU A 162 -15.09 -1.79 2.05
C GLU A 162 -15.03 -2.31 0.60
N LEU A 163 -15.82 -3.33 0.28
CA LEU A 163 -15.95 -3.84 -1.09
C LEU A 163 -16.57 -2.79 -2.02
N GLU A 164 -17.65 -2.13 -1.59
CA GLU A 164 -18.32 -1.08 -2.37
C GLU A 164 -17.41 0.11 -2.61
N ASP A 165 -16.67 0.55 -1.58
CA ASP A 165 -15.69 1.62 -1.71
C ASP A 165 -14.56 1.22 -2.68
N LEU A 166 -14.09 -0.04 -2.65
CA LEU A 166 -13.08 -0.55 -3.59
C LEU A 166 -13.65 -0.62 -5.02
N LYS A 167 -14.86 -1.14 -5.20
CA LYS A 167 -15.56 -1.18 -6.50
C LYS A 167 -15.73 0.23 -7.09
N LEU A 168 -16.06 1.21 -6.25
CA LEU A 168 -16.15 2.60 -6.67
C LEU A 168 -14.80 3.15 -7.15
N LYS A 169 -13.73 2.93 -6.40
CA LYS A 169 -12.37 3.33 -6.80
C LYS A 169 -11.95 2.68 -8.11
N ALA A 170 -12.25 1.38 -8.26
CA ALA A 170 -11.87 0.59 -9.42
C ALA A 170 -12.47 1.10 -10.75
N GLN A 171 -13.61 1.81 -10.72
CA GLN A 171 -14.20 2.44 -11.91
C GLN A 171 -13.29 3.52 -12.54
N PHE A 172 -12.37 4.08 -11.75
CA PHE A 172 -11.44 5.12 -12.21
C PHE A 172 -10.06 4.56 -12.60
N ILE A 173 -9.84 3.26 -12.40
CA ILE A 173 -8.63 2.58 -12.83
C ILE A 173 -8.71 2.32 -14.34
N PRO A 174 -7.67 2.64 -15.14
CA PRO A 174 -7.67 2.38 -16.58
C PRO A 174 -7.51 0.88 -16.87
N ALA A 175 -8.54 0.10 -16.55
CA ALA A 175 -8.55 -1.34 -16.70
C ALA A 175 -8.57 -1.82 -18.18
N GLY A 176 -9.04 -0.97 -19.10
CA GLY A 176 -9.22 -1.35 -20.50
C GLY A 176 -10.32 -2.40 -20.68
N LYS A 177 -9.97 -3.50 -21.35
CA LYS A 177 -10.90 -4.64 -21.56
C LYS A 177 -10.66 -5.79 -20.57
N ARG A 178 -9.88 -5.57 -19.50
CA ARG A 178 -9.58 -6.61 -18.52
C ARG A 178 -10.78 -6.92 -17.66
N GLU A 179 -10.93 -8.18 -17.33
CA GLU A 179 -11.88 -8.65 -16.32
C GLU A 179 -11.41 -8.21 -14.92
N LEU A 180 -12.31 -7.64 -14.13
CA LEU A 180 -11.99 -7.05 -12.84
C LEU A 180 -12.26 -8.04 -11.71
N PHE A 181 -11.26 -8.20 -10.84
CA PHE A 181 -11.33 -8.92 -9.58
C PHE A 181 -11.05 -7.98 -8.41
N TYR A 182 -11.62 -8.29 -7.25
CA TYR A 182 -11.52 -7.48 -6.04
C TYR A 182 -10.95 -8.32 -4.91
N LEU A 183 -9.83 -7.88 -4.33
CA LEU A 183 -9.22 -8.55 -3.19
C LEU A 183 -9.42 -7.71 -1.94
N LEU A 184 -9.95 -8.31 -0.90
CA LEU A 184 -9.98 -7.73 0.43
C LEU A 184 -9.07 -8.56 1.34
N ALA A 185 -8.09 -7.89 1.97
CA ALA A 185 -7.19 -8.50 2.93
C ALA A 185 -7.42 -7.89 4.32
N SER A 186 -7.78 -8.73 5.29
CA SER A 186 -8.15 -8.30 6.63
C SER A 186 -7.44 -9.12 7.70
N GLN A 187 -6.74 -8.46 8.62
CA GLN A 187 -6.15 -9.11 9.79
C GLN A 187 -7.23 -9.63 10.76
N SER A 188 -8.36 -8.94 10.87
CA SER A 188 -9.45 -9.30 11.80
C SER A 188 -10.61 -10.06 11.13
N GLY A 189 -10.36 -10.60 9.92
CA GLY A 189 -11.38 -11.36 9.19
C GLY A 189 -12.49 -10.48 8.59
N PHE A 190 -13.62 -11.11 8.33
CA PHE A 190 -14.71 -10.57 7.54
C PHE A 190 -16.04 -10.71 8.26
N THR A 191 -16.99 -9.82 7.94
CA THR A 191 -18.36 -9.88 8.44
C THR A 191 -19.16 -10.97 7.70
N GLU A 192 -20.26 -11.45 8.30
CA GLU A 192 -21.07 -12.53 7.72
C GLU A 192 -21.70 -12.16 6.37
N ASP A 193 -22.03 -10.90 6.17
CA ASP A 193 -22.62 -10.39 4.94
C ASP A 193 -21.70 -10.54 3.73
N ILE A 194 -20.38 -10.31 3.91
CA ILE A 194 -19.42 -10.50 2.81
C ILE A 194 -19.01 -11.97 2.66
N LEU A 195 -18.95 -12.74 3.74
CA LEU A 195 -18.65 -14.18 3.68
C LEU A 195 -19.75 -14.96 2.95
N SER A 196 -21.00 -14.51 3.05
CA SER A 196 -22.15 -15.11 2.33
C SER A 196 -22.24 -14.66 0.87
N LEU A 197 -21.40 -13.70 0.44
CA LEU A 197 -21.40 -13.21 -0.93
C LEU A 197 -20.82 -14.26 -1.89
N GLN A 198 -21.66 -14.79 -2.76
CA GLN A 198 -21.26 -15.75 -3.80
C GLN A 198 -20.83 -15.02 -5.09
N ASP A 199 -19.84 -14.14 -4.99
CA ASP A 199 -19.29 -13.40 -6.13
C ASP A 199 -17.90 -13.98 -6.48
N PRO A 200 -17.74 -14.65 -7.64
CA PRO A 200 -16.46 -15.27 -8.03
C PRO A 200 -15.36 -14.24 -8.30
N HIS A 201 -15.70 -12.97 -8.43
CA HIS A 201 -14.75 -11.89 -8.62
C HIS A 201 -14.23 -11.28 -7.29
N VAL A 202 -14.77 -11.75 -6.15
CA VAL A 202 -14.35 -11.26 -4.82
C VAL A 202 -13.48 -12.30 -4.14
N ILE A 203 -12.28 -11.88 -3.77
CA ILE A 203 -11.24 -12.70 -3.13
C ILE A 203 -11.02 -12.19 -1.72
N LEU A 204 -11.12 -13.07 -0.75
CA LEU A 204 -10.96 -12.75 0.67
C LEU A 204 -9.69 -13.41 1.21
N ILE A 205 -8.83 -12.63 1.85
CA ILE A 205 -7.58 -13.07 2.50
C ILE A 205 -7.62 -12.64 3.97
N ASP A 206 -7.74 -13.59 4.87
CA ASP A 206 -7.91 -13.36 6.32
C ASP A 206 -6.70 -13.79 7.17
N GLN A 207 -5.76 -14.54 6.61
CA GLN A 207 -4.54 -14.98 7.31
C GLN A 207 -3.33 -14.85 6.39
N VAL A 208 -2.29 -14.22 6.91
CA VAL A 208 -1.00 -14.00 6.24
C VAL A 208 0.13 -14.58 7.10
#